data_8bb67ec544e931cf50f524e43d8ab7f1
#
_entry.id   8bb67ec544e931cf50f524e43d8ab7f1
#
_cell.length_a   1.000
_cell.length_b   1.000
_cell.length_c   1.000
_cell.angle_alpha   90.00
_cell.angle_beta   90.00
_cell.angle_gamma   90.00
#
_symmetry.space_group_name_H-M   'P 1'
#
loop_
_entity.id
_entity.type
_entity.pdbx_description
1 polymer ?
#
loop_
_entity_poly.entity_id
_entity_poly.type
_entity_poly.pdbx_seq_one_letter_code
_entity_poly.pdbx_strand_id
1 'polypeptide(L)'
;MKVSEGSKFLPGKVLRWLWGRYLDYCRTARRVIREHDAIHVDVWNGDFFDGDHHHTAQIISRNPENLAYIADRVLGKTGTLKDYFAPAQRYVVIGTEVHVGPEGASEESVAKSIGAVKDPVRDSWAWWHLRLELNGVLLDFTHHPDTSGNLPHTRGQGAQRQAFIIWSEHHLVGERHPDIAIRSHKHVFADSGEHYPTRAIITPAWQLKTQFGFRVASGSLASVGGLIIVIPPNGDYRILKNTLYRPDLPNPMRLT
;
A
#
# COMPACT_ATOMS: atom_id res chain seq x y z
N MET A 1 -7.89 18.94 12.66
CA MET A 1 -8.86 18.76 11.57
C MET A 1 -10.25 18.71 12.18
N LYS A 2 -11.27 19.38 11.62
CA LYS A 2 -12.67 19.25 12.04
C LYS A 2 -13.26 18.08 11.25
N VAL A 3 -13.88 17.13 11.92
CA VAL A 3 -14.73 16.11 11.31
C VAL A 3 -16.17 16.59 11.21
N SER A 4 -17.03 15.93 10.44
CA SER A 4 -18.41 16.38 10.17
C SER A 4 -19.26 16.69 11.40
N GLU A 5 -18.93 16.07 12.55
CA GLU A 5 -19.60 16.26 13.83
C GLU A 5 -19.10 17.47 14.64
N GLY A 6 -18.25 18.32 14.05
CA GLY A 6 -17.71 19.51 14.72
C GLY A 6 -16.56 19.24 15.69
N SER A 7 -16.23 17.98 15.96
CA SER A 7 -15.12 17.60 16.83
C SER A 7 -13.76 17.87 16.17
N LYS A 8 -12.77 18.25 16.97
CA LYS A 8 -11.39 18.42 16.53
C LYS A 8 -10.63 17.14 16.78
N PHE A 9 -10.14 16.51 15.70
CA PHE A 9 -9.20 15.40 15.82
C PHE A 9 -7.77 15.94 16.02
N LEU A 10 -7.14 15.56 17.13
CA LEU A 10 -5.73 15.84 17.42
C LEU A 10 -4.95 14.52 17.31
N PRO A 11 -3.99 14.38 16.38
CA PRO A 11 -3.24 13.15 16.22
C PRO A 11 -2.34 12.89 17.45
N GLY A 12 -2.42 11.68 17.99
CA GLY A 12 -1.53 11.19 19.04
C GLY A 12 -0.07 11.03 18.56
N LYS A 13 0.85 10.66 19.46
CA LYS A 13 2.28 10.48 19.13
C LYS A 13 2.50 9.49 17.99
N VAL A 14 1.76 8.38 17.98
CA VAL A 14 1.83 7.32 16.96
C VAL A 14 1.48 7.86 15.58
N LEU A 15 0.34 8.54 15.46
CA LEU A 15 -0.09 9.11 14.19
C LEU A 15 0.85 10.21 13.69
N ARG A 16 1.41 11.02 14.60
CA ARG A 16 2.43 12.02 14.21
C ARG A 16 3.70 11.37 13.71
N TRP A 17 4.12 10.24 14.30
CA TRP A 17 5.27 9.49 13.83
C TRP A 17 5.01 8.90 12.44
N LEU A 18 3.87 8.22 12.23
CA LEU A 18 3.45 7.69 10.94
C LEU A 18 3.42 8.77 9.87
N TRP A 19 2.80 9.91 10.19
CA TRP A 19 2.73 11.05 9.28
C TRP A 19 4.11 11.59 8.92
N GLY A 20 5.02 11.72 9.90
CA GLY A 20 6.40 12.11 9.65
C GLY A 20 7.11 11.16 8.70
N ARG A 21 6.95 9.85 8.88
CA ARG A 21 7.53 8.83 7.97
C ARG A 21 6.92 8.88 6.58
N TYR A 22 5.62 9.12 6.48
CA TYR A 22 4.95 9.27 5.19
C TYR A 22 5.47 10.51 4.43
N LEU A 23 5.67 11.63 5.12
CA LEU A 23 6.29 12.81 4.50
C LEU A 23 7.75 12.57 4.08
N ASP A 24 8.52 11.77 4.83
CA ASP A 24 9.88 11.38 4.44
C ASP A 24 9.85 10.51 3.17
N TYR A 25 8.90 9.59 3.08
CA TYR A 25 8.66 8.81 1.87
C TYR A 25 8.36 9.72 0.67
N CYS A 26 7.43 10.66 0.84
CA CYS A 26 7.06 11.63 -0.19
C CYS A 26 8.26 12.46 -0.67
N ARG A 27 9.11 12.95 0.27
CA ARG A 27 10.32 13.69 -0.06
C ARG A 27 11.32 12.83 -0.84
N THR A 28 11.45 11.55 -0.46
CA THR A 28 12.32 10.61 -1.15
C THR A 28 11.83 10.37 -2.57
N ALA A 29 10.53 10.09 -2.76
CA ALA A 29 9.94 9.91 -4.08
C ALA A 29 10.15 11.16 -4.96
N ARG A 30 9.86 12.35 -4.43
CA ARG A 30 10.07 13.62 -5.17
C ARG A 30 11.54 13.84 -5.55
N ARG A 31 12.48 13.45 -4.71
CA ARG A 31 13.91 13.51 -5.03
C ARG A 31 14.24 12.57 -6.18
N VAL A 32 13.78 11.32 -6.13
CA VAL A 32 14.02 10.31 -7.18
C VAL A 32 13.42 10.77 -8.51
N ILE A 33 12.19 11.29 -8.52
CA ILE A 33 11.55 11.84 -9.73
C ILE A 33 12.43 12.90 -10.37
N ARG A 34 12.98 13.83 -9.59
CA ARG A 34 13.85 14.90 -10.10
C ARG A 34 15.21 14.38 -10.56
N GLU A 35 15.82 13.45 -9.81
CA GLU A 35 17.14 12.88 -10.16
C GLU A 35 17.11 12.10 -11.46
N HIS A 36 15.97 11.52 -11.82
CA HIS A 36 15.79 10.71 -13.02
C HIS A 36 14.97 11.39 -14.13
N ASP A 37 14.51 12.63 -13.92
CA ASP A 37 13.54 13.28 -14.80
C ASP A 37 12.36 12.35 -15.16
N ALA A 38 11.83 11.68 -14.14
CA ALA A 38 10.93 10.56 -14.30
C ALA A 38 9.46 10.99 -14.35
N ILE A 39 8.67 10.29 -15.15
CA ILE A 39 7.21 10.34 -15.06
C ILE A 39 6.78 9.62 -13.77
N HIS A 40 5.96 10.28 -12.97
CA HIS A 40 5.45 9.73 -11.72
C HIS A 40 4.12 9.01 -11.94
N VAL A 41 4.11 7.72 -11.62
CA VAL A 41 2.90 6.89 -11.53
C VAL A 41 2.74 6.48 -10.06
N ASP A 42 1.54 6.67 -9.51
CA ASP A 42 1.21 6.40 -8.11
C ASP A 42 0.15 5.30 -8.03
N VAL A 43 0.43 4.22 -7.32
CA VAL A 43 -0.50 3.09 -7.15
C VAL A 43 -0.78 2.86 -5.67
N TRP A 44 -2.05 2.96 -5.29
CA TRP A 44 -2.56 2.70 -3.97
C TRP A 44 -3.21 1.34 -3.94
N ASN A 45 -2.50 0.38 -3.34
CA ASN A 45 -2.83 -1.03 -3.48
C ASN A 45 -3.79 -1.54 -2.38
N GLY A 46 -4.91 -0.83 -2.17
CA GLY A 46 -6.03 -1.24 -1.33
C GLY A 46 -5.89 -0.92 0.16
N ASP A 47 -7.00 -1.10 0.88
CA ASP A 47 -7.14 -0.86 2.32
C ASP A 47 -6.81 0.59 2.74
N PHE A 48 -7.39 1.55 2.01
CA PHE A 48 -7.26 2.98 2.27
C PHE A 48 -7.84 3.39 3.61
N PHE A 49 -8.84 2.66 4.06
CA PHE A 49 -9.60 2.90 5.26
C PHE A 49 -9.37 1.79 6.27
N ASP A 50 -9.37 2.19 7.53
CA ASP A 50 -9.40 1.28 8.64
C ASP A 50 -10.87 1.08 9.04
N GLY A 51 -11.57 0.18 8.37
CA GLY A 51 -12.98 -0.13 8.66
C GLY A 51 -13.16 -0.72 10.06
N ASP A 52 -14.34 -0.52 10.68
CA ASP A 52 -14.65 -1.05 12.01
C ASP A 52 -15.05 -2.53 11.97
N HIS A 53 -14.12 -3.41 11.61
CA HIS A 53 -14.38 -4.85 11.46
C HIS A 53 -14.06 -5.70 12.70
N HIS A 54 -13.26 -5.20 13.63
CA HIS A 54 -12.89 -5.90 14.86
C HIS A 54 -13.24 -5.14 16.14
N HIS A 55 -14.12 -4.13 16.05
CA HIS A 55 -14.45 -3.23 17.17
C HIS A 55 -13.22 -2.68 17.88
N THR A 56 -12.16 -2.39 17.10
CA THR A 56 -10.90 -1.90 17.66
C THR A 56 -11.05 -0.44 18.12
N ALA A 57 -10.42 -0.12 19.24
CA ALA A 57 -10.36 1.25 19.75
C ALA A 57 -9.38 2.14 18.95
N GLN A 58 -8.66 1.57 17.98
CA GLN A 58 -7.58 2.24 17.25
C GLN A 58 -8.05 2.86 15.92
N ILE A 59 -9.35 3.08 15.78
CA ILE A 59 -9.97 3.73 14.62
C ILE A 59 -10.24 5.21 14.91
N ILE A 60 -10.00 6.07 13.92
CA ILE A 60 -10.23 7.52 14.05
C ILE A 60 -11.71 7.85 14.09
N SER A 61 -12.50 7.20 13.27
CA SER A 61 -13.95 7.33 13.17
C SER A 61 -14.55 6.02 12.69
N ARG A 62 -15.75 5.69 13.20
CA ARG A 62 -16.56 4.56 12.72
C ARG A 62 -17.50 4.96 11.60
N ASN A 63 -17.61 6.25 11.33
CA ASN A 63 -18.41 6.75 10.21
C ASN A 63 -17.54 6.74 8.93
N PRO A 64 -17.89 5.95 7.89
CA PRO A 64 -17.15 5.89 6.64
C PRO A 64 -17.03 7.25 5.93
N GLU A 65 -18.05 8.11 6.04
CA GLU A 65 -18.03 9.45 5.45
C GLU A 65 -16.94 10.33 6.07
N ASN A 66 -16.70 10.21 7.39
CA ASN A 66 -15.63 10.91 8.06
C ASN A 66 -14.25 10.41 7.59
N LEU A 67 -14.10 9.10 7.39
CA LEU A 67 -12.86 8.51 6.87
C LEU A 67 -12.61 8.98 5.44
N ALA A 68 -13.62 8.94 4.57
CA ALA A 68 -13.55 9.46 3.21
C ALA A 68 -13.20 10.97 3.18
N TYR A 69 -13.83 11.76 4.03
CA TYR A 69 -13.53 13.20 4.18
C TYR A 69 -12.08 13.44 4.63
N ILE A 70 -11.58 12.64 5.57
CA ILE A 70 -10.18 12.74 6.02
C ILE A 70 -9.22 12.40 4.88
N ALA A 71 -9.49 11.32 4.15
CA ALA A 71 -8.68 10.91 3.02
C ALA A 71 -8.65 12.00 1.92
N ASP A 72 -9.81 12.54 1.56
CA ASP A 72 -9.88 13.63 0.58
C ASP A 72 -9.11 14.88 1.02
N ARG A 73 -9.23 15.28 2.30
CA ARG A 73 -8.51 16.45 2.84
C ARG A 73 -7.01 16.26 2.93
N VAL A 74 -6.53 15.04 3.03
CA VAL A 74 -5.10 14.72 3.10
C VAL A 74 -4.52 14.49 1.70
N LEU A 75 -5.21 13.72 0.89
CA LEU A 75 -4.71 13.11 -0.35
C LEU A 75 -5.38 13.65 -1.61
N GLY A 76 -6.57 14.28 -1.47
CA GLY A 76 -7.34 14.83 -2.57
C GLY A 76 -6.62 15.96 -3.32
N LYS A 77 -7.15 16.36 -4.46
CA LYS A 77 -6.58 17.40 -5.36
C LYS A 77 -6.30 18.72 -4.64
N THR A 78 -7.07 19.05 -3.60
CA THR A 78 -6.90 20.25 -2.76
C THR A 78 -6.31 19.93 -1.39
N GLY A 79 -5.91 18.69 -1.16
CA GLY A 79 -5.45 18.19 0.13
C GLY A 79 -4.05 18.68 0.52
N THR A 80 -3.65 18.33 1.73
CA THR A 80 -2.35 18.75 2.30
C THR A 80 -1.16 18.28 1.47
N LEU A 81 -1.30 17.19 0.74
CA LEU A 81 -0.22 16.61 -0.07
C LEU A 81 -0.23 17.01 -1.54
N LYS A 82 -1.15 17.90 -1.97
CA LYS A 82 -1.23 18.36 -3.35
C LYS A 82 0.12 18.85 -3.92
N ASP A 83 0.91 19.51 -3.08
CA ASP A 83 2.21 20.08 -3.47
C ASP A 83 3.37 19.08 -3.38
N TYR A 84 3.15 17.93 -2.74
CA TYR A 84 4.17 16.88 -2.64
C TYR A 84 4.13 15.94 -3.81
N PHE A 85 2.93 15.66 -4.34
CA PHE A 85 2.72 14.78 -5.47
C PHE A 85 1.72 15.35 -6.45
N ALA A 86 2.20 15.65 -7.63
CA ALA A 86 1.37 15.75 -8.81
C ALA A 86 1.74 14.57 -9.71
N PRO A 87 1.24 13.35 -9.43
CA PRO A 87 1.52 12.20 -10.29
C PRO A 87 0.91 12.45 -11.67
N ALA A 88 1.60 11.98 -12.72
CA ALA A 88 1.05 11.99 -14.07
C ALA A 88 -0.19 11.11 -14.14
N GLN A 89 -0.16 9.98 -13.42
CA GLN A 89 -1.27 9.04 -13.31
C GLN A 89 -1.34 8.48 -11.89
N ARG A 90 -2.57 8.30 -11.39
CA ARG A 90 -2.85 7.67 -10.10
C ARG A 90 -3.84 6.55 -10.28
N TYR A 91 -3.56 5.42 -9.66
CA TYR A 91 -4.40 4.24 -9.66
C TYR A 91 -4.75 3.83 -8.24
N VAL A 92 -5.95 3.31 -8.04
CA VAL A 92 -6.41 2.74 -6.77
C VAL A 92 -6.84 1.30 -7.02
N VAL A 93 -6.29 0.37 -6.27
CA VAL A 93 -6.69 -1.04 -6.28
C VAL A 93 -7.64 -1.28 -5.11
N ILE A 94 -8.65 -2.10 -5.30
CA ILE A 94 -9.65 -2.42 -4.27
C ILE A 94 -9.02 -3.32 -3.21
N GLY A 95 -9.22 -2.94 -1.94
CA GLY A 95 -8.75 -3.67 -0.77
C GLY A 95 -9.73 -4.71 -0.26
N THR A 96 -9.63 -4.99 1.04
CA THR A 96 -10.46 -5.96 1.74
C THR A 96 -11.85 -5.39 2.00
N GLU A 97 -12.90 -6.10 1.63
CA GLU A 97 -14.29 -5.66 1.74
C GLU A 97 -14.68 -5.20 3.16
N VAL A 98 -14.17 -5.86 4.19
CA VAL A 98 -14.41 -5.46 5.59
C VAL A 98 -13.83 -4.09 5.96
N HIS A 99 -12.85 -3.59 5.21
CA HIS A 99 -12.27 -2.26 5.39
C HIS A 99 -12.98 -1.22 4.52
N VAL A 100 -13.29 -1.59 3.28
CA VAL A 100 -13.68 -0.63 2.23
C VAL A 100 -15.15 -0.70 1.83
N GLY A 101 -15.91 -1.61 2.45
CA GLY A 101 -17.33 -1.84 2.16
C GLY A 101 -17.56 -2.72 0.94
N PRO A 102 -18.84 -3.09 0.69
CA PRO A 102 -19.20 -3.93 -0.44
C PRO A 102 -18.62 -3.40 -1.75
N GLU A 103 -18.02 -4.28 -2.54
CA GLU A 103 -17.43 -3.95 -3.84
C GLU A 103 -16.40 -2.79 -3.82
N GLY A 104 -15.82 -2.46 -2.65
CA GLY A 104 -14.87 -1.37 -2.53
C GLY A 104 -15.49 0.03 -2.58
N ALA A 105 -16.75 0.19 -2.19
CA ALA A 105 -17.50 1.42 -2.35
C ALA A 105 -16.81 2.68 -1.78
N SER A 106 -16.13 2.55 -0.64
CA SER A 106 -15.38 3.66 -0.04
C SER A 106 -14.14 4.02 -0.86
N GLU A 107 -13.44 3.04 -1.40
CA GLU A 107 -12.26 3.26 -2.26
C GLU A 107 -12.66 3.83 -3.61
N GLU A 108 -13.76 3.37 -4.20
CA GLU A 108 -14.35 3.94 -5.42
C GLU A 108 -14.63 5.44 -5.26
N SER A 109 -15.25 5.82 -4.15
CA SER A 109 -15.55 7.23 -3.84
C SER A 109 -14.28 8.08 -3.73
N VAL A 110 -13.26 7.59 -3.01
CA VAL A 110 -11.99 8.31 -2.86
C VAL A 110 -11.22 8.34 -4.17
N ALA A 111 -11.13 7.22 -4.89
CA ALA A 111 -10.47 7.15 -6.18
C ALA A 111 -11.03 8.21 -7.15
N LYS A 112 -12.35 8.35 -7.19
CA LYS A 112 -13.02 9.41 -7.95
C LYS A 112 -12.61 10.80 -7.48
N SER A 113 -12.61 11.07 -6.16
CA SER A 113 -12.28 12.39 -5.61
C SER A 113 -10.85 12.84 -5.88
N ILE A 114 -9.90 11.91 -5.83
CA ILE A 114 -8.48 12.19 -6.12
C ILE A 114 -8.16 12.20 -7.63
N GLY A 115 -9.13 11.85 -8.48
CA GLY A 115 -8.98 11.79 -9.92
C GLY A 115 -8.08 10.65 -10.38
N ALA A 116 -8.27 9.46 -9.81
CA ALA A 116 -7.61 8.24 -10.24
C ALA A 116 -7.95 7.90 -11.71
N VAL A 117 -7.13 7.09 -12.34
CA VAL A 117 -7.39 6.56 -13.67
C VAL A 117 -8.47 5.48 -13.57
N LYS A 118 -9.49 5.61 -14.40
CA LYS A 118 -10.65 4.72 -14.41
C LYS A 118 -10.34 3.41 -15.13
N ASP A 119 -10.84 2.30 -14.61
CA ASP A 119 -10.89 1.02 -15.32
C ASP A 119 -11.91 1.14 -16.47
N PRO A 120 -11.48 1.11 -17.73
CA PRO A 120 -12.37 1.30 -18.86
C PRO A 120 -13.31 0.11 -19.09
N VAL A 121 -12.97 -1.08 -18.59
CA VAL A 121 -13.77 -2.30 -18.79
C VAL A 121 -14.93 -2.33 -17.80
N ARG A 122 -14.65 -1.98 -16.55
CA ARG A 122 -15.66 -2.04 -15.47
C ARG A 122 -16.35 -0.70 -15.23
N ASP A 123 -15.87 0.36 -15.85
CA ASP A 123 -16.33 1.73 -15.63
C ASP A 123 -16.18 2.20 -14.18
N SER A 124 -15.18 1.66 -13.45
CA SER A 124 -14.89 1.88 -12.03
C SER A 124 -13.62 2.72 -11.84
N TRP A 125 -13.58 3.59 -10.82
CA TRP A 125 -12.40 4.38 -10.47
C TRP A 125 -11.38 3.58 -9.64
N ALA A 126 -11.80 2.43 -9.09
CA ALA A 126 -10.93 1.50 -8.38
C ALA A 126 -10.84 0.16 -9.14
N TRP A 127 -9.67 -0.45 -9.13
CA TRP A 127 -9.31 -1.63 -9.92
C TRP A 127 -9.30 -2.88 -9.04
N TRP A 128 -9.94 -3.96 -9.48
CA TRP A 128 -9.75 -5.27 -8.85
C TRP A 128 -8.38 -5.86 -9.16
N HIS A 129 -7.96 -5.71 -10.41
CA HIS A 129 -6.70 -6.18 -10.93
C HIS A 129 -6.14 -5.13 -11.89
N LEU A 130 -5.00 -4.57 -11.57
CA LEU A 130 -4.35 -3.54 -12.36
C LEU A 130 -3.06 -4.10 -12.96
N ARG A 131 -2.93 -4.02 -14.28
CA ARG A 131 -1.69 -4.35 -15.00
C ARG A 131 -1.18 -3.10 -15.68
N LEU A 132 0.08 -2.75 -15.44
CA LEU A 132 0.74 -1.60 -16.05
C LEU A 132 1.99 -2.07 -16.77
N GLU A 133 2.17 -1.65 -18.01
CA GLU A 133 3.42 -1.84 -18.73
C GLU A 133 4.16 -0.50 -18.83
N LEU A 134 5.34 -0.43 -18.25
CA LEU A 134 6.18 0.75 -18.18
C LEU A 134 7.59 0.40 -18.68
N ASN A 135 8.03 1.02 -19.78
CA ASN A 135 9.34 0.73 -20.39
C ASN A 135 9.62 -0.76 -20.61
N GLY A 136 8.60 -1.52 -21.04
CA GLY A 136 8.71 -2.96 -21.28
C GLY A 136 8.61 -3.83 -20.03
N VAL A 137 8.57 -3.26 -18.83
CA VAL A 137 8.35 -3.98 -17.56
C VAL A 137 6.86 -4.06 -17.28
N LEU A 138 6.34 -5.28 -17.13
CA LEU A 138 4.95 -5.55 -16.79
C LEU A 138 4.79 -5.67 -15.28
N LEU A 139 4.06 -4.73 -14.68
CA LEU A 139 3.68 -4.74 -13.28
C LEU A 139 2.25 -5.23 -13.11
N ASP A 140 2.02 -6.02 -12.09
CA ASP A 140 0.74 -6.64 -11.78
C ASP A 140 0.36 -6.36 -10.31
N PHE A 141 -0.81 -5.75 -10.10
CA PHE A 141 -1.27 -5.33 -8.79
C PHE A 141 -2.62 -5.97 -8.46
N THR A 142 -2.68 -6.66 -7.35
CA THR A 142 -3.90 -7.00 -6.62
C THR A 142 -3.65 -6.79 -5.12
N HIS A 143 -4.70 -6.59 -4.34
CA HIS A 143 -4.55 -6.36 -2.91
C HIS A 143 -4.13 -7.62 -2.17
N HIS A 144 -4.85 -8.73 -2.39
CA HIS A 144 -4.62 -9.97 -1.65
C HIS A 144 -3.53 -10.84 -2.29
N PRO A 145 -2.57 -11.36 -1.50
CA PRO A 145 -1.71 -12.44 -1.94
C PRO A 145 -2.42 -13.79 -1.82
N ASP A 146 -2.15 -14.71 -2.75
CA ASP A 146 -2.69 -16.07 -2.73
C ASP A 146 -2.06 -16.94 -1.64
N THR A 147 -1.00 -16.47 -1.00
CA THR A 147 -0.22 -17.26 -0.05
C THR A 147 -0.24 -16.70 1.35
N SER A 148 -0.22 -17.58 2.33
CA SER A 148 0.01 -17.25 3.74
C SER A 148 1.50 -17.33 4.09
N GLY A 149 1.94 -16.60 5.11
CA GLY A 149 3.33 -16.59 5.55
C GLY A 149 3.63 -15.33 6.37
N ASN A 150 2.99 -15.20 7.53
CA ASN A 150 3.13 -14.02 8.38
C ASN A 150 4.25 -14.17 9.41
N LEU A 151 4.77 -15.39 9.63
CA LEU A 151 5.86 -15.61 10.57
C LEU A 151 7.18 -15.09 9.99
N PRO A 152 8.07 -14.52 10.82
CA PRO A 152 9.31 -13.91 10.35
C PRO A 152 10.17 -14.82 9.47
N HIS A 153 10.22 -16.11 9.77
CA HIS A 153 11.01 -17.10 9.03
C HIS A 153 10.33 -17.61 7.75
N THR A 154 9.03 -17.38 7.56
CA THR A 154 8.28 -17.83 6.37
C THR A 154 7.90 -16.69 5.42
N ARG A 155 8.19 -15.43 5.76
CA ARG A 155 7.81 -14.26 4.93
C ARG A 155 8.38 -14.33 3.53
N GLY A 156 9.67 -14.62 3.42
CA GLY A 156 10.33 -14.79 2.12
C GLY A 156 9.76 -15.94 1.31
N GLN A 157 9.47 -17.07 1.97
CA GLN A 157 8.85 -18.23 1.33
C GLN A 157 7.46 -17.92 0.79
N GLY A 158 6.65 -17.11 1.51
CA GLY A 158 5.35 -16.65 1.03
C GLY A 158 5.45 -15.86 -0.27
N ALA A 159 6.39 -14.93 -0.34
CA ALA A 159 6.64 -14.15 -1.57
C ALA A 159 7.18 -15.02 -2.70
N GLN A 160 8.12 -15.95 -2.42
CA GLN A 160 8.64 -16.88 -3.42
C GLN A 160 7.55 -17.80 -3.98
N ARG A 161 6.70 -18.33 -3.11
CA ARG A 161 5.55 -19.15 -3.52
C ARG A 161 4.58 -18.36 -4.38
N GLN A 162 4.31 -17.09 -4.04
CA GLN A 162 3.49 -16.19 -4.85
C GLN A 162 4.10 -16.00 -6.24
N ALA A 163 5.39 -15.73 -6.32
CA ALA A 163 6.12 -15.58 -7.58
C ALA A 163 6.01 -16.84 -8.46
N PHE A 164 6.21 -18.02 -7.87
CA PHE A 164 6.09 -19.30 -8.55
C PHE A 164 4.66 -19.52 -9.07
N ILE A 165 3.63 -19.30 -8.26
CA ILE A 165 2.23 -19.49 -8.67
C ILE A 165 1.92 -18.60 -9.87
N ILE A 166 2.21 -17.30 -9.78
CA ILE A 166 1.90 -16.35 -10.86
C ILE A 166 2.63 -16.75 -12.15
N TRP A 167 3.93 -17.01 -12.05
CA TRP A 167 4.71 -17.43 -13.22
C TRP A 167 4.19 -18.72 -13.84
N SER A 168 3.93 -19.74 -13.04
CA SER A 168 3.49 -21.06 -13.53
C SER A 168 2.11 -21.01 -14.18
N GLU A 169 1.15 -20.30 -13.59
CA GLU A 169 -0.20 -20.14 -14.15
C GLU A 169 -0.15 -19.46 -15.54
N HIS A 170 0.60 -18.36 -15.67
CA HIS A 170 0.77 -17.71 -16.97
C HIS A 170 1.47 -18.59 -17.99
N HIS A 171 2.49 -19.34 -17.55
CA HIS A 171 3.22 -20.27 -18.41
C HIS A 171 2.32 -21.40 -18.92
N LEU A 172 1.46 -21.95 -18.08
CA LEU A 172 0.53 -23.03 -18.45
C LEU A 172 -0.46 -22.61 -19.54
N VAL A 173 -0.88 -21.36 -19.56
CA VAL A 173 -1.82 -20.83 -20.56
C VAL A 173 -1.13 -20.13 -21.74
N GLY A 174 0.21 -20.08 -21.76
CA GLY A 174 0.98 -19.46 -22.83
C GLY A 174 0.92 -17.94 -22.86
N GLU A 175 0.58 -17.30 -21.73
CA GLU A 175 0.54 -15.85 -21.59
C GLU A 175 1.83 -15.27 -21.00
N ARG A 176 2.10 -14.00 -21.31
CA ARG A 176 3.20 -13.27 -20.69
C ARG A 176 2.93 -13.08 -19.20
N HIS A 177 3.81 -13.64 -18.35
CA HIS A 177 3.79 -13.41 -16.92
C HIS A 177 4.24 -11.96 -16.60
N PRO A 178 3.82 -11.38 -15.47
CA PRO A 178 4.34 -10.10 -15.00
C PRO A 178 5.81 -10.23 -14.57
N ASP A 179 6.59 -9.19 -14.84
CA ASP A 179 7.96 -9.08 -14.32
C ASP A 179 7.95 -8.82 -12.81
N ILE A 180 7.01 -7.99 -12.36
CA ILE A 180 6.82 -7.68 -10.93
C ILE A 180 5.36 -7.82 -10.55
N ALA A 181 5.06 -8.70 -9.58
CA ALA A 181 3.75 -8.84 -8.96
C ALA A 181 3.74 -8.18 -7.58
N ILE A 182 2.85 -7.23 -7.36
CA ILE A 182 2.75 -6.45 -6.13
C ILE A 182 1.45 -6.81 -5.41
N ARG A 183 1.60 -7.19 -4.14
CA ARG A 183 0.51 -7.61 -3.24
C ARG A 183 0.60 -6.83 -1.94
N SER A 184 -0.50 -6.71 -1.20
CA SER A 184 -0.60 -5.97 0.06
C SER A 184 -1.20 -6.82 1.19
N HIS A 185 -2.12 -6.30 1.98
CA HIS A 185 -2.94 -6.98 2.99
C HIS A 185 -2.20 -7.55 4.21
N LYS A 186 -0.98 -8.02 4.07
CA LYS A 186 -0.25 -8.72 5.16
C LYS A 186 0.45 -7.79 6.13
N HIS A 187 0.54 -6.49 5.85
CA HIS A 187 1.23 -5.47 6.65
C HIS A 187 2.69 -5.82 6.98
N VAL A 188 3.32 -6.64 6.15
CA VAL A 188 4.71 -7.02 6.28
C VAL A 188 5.39 -6.97 4.93
N PHE A 189 6.58 -6.40 4.89
CA PHE A 189 7.38 -6.41 3.68
C PHE A 189 7.96 -7.80 3.45
N ALA A 190 7.78 -8.35 2.24
CA ALA A 190 8.45 -9.53 1.75
C ALA A 190 8.76 -9.38 0.26
N ASP A 191 9.85 -10.00 -0.17
CA ASP A 191 10.37 -9.90 -1.53
C ASP A 191 10.88 -11.29 -1.91
N SER A 192 10.39 -11.83 -3.03
CA SER A 192 10.81 -13.15 -3.51
C SER A 192 12.25 -13.18 -4.00
N GLY A 193 12.84 -12.02 -4.26
CA GLY A 193 14.09 -11.96 -5.02
C GLY A 193 13.89 -12.39 -6.48
N GLU A 194 14.96 -12.84 -7.10
CA GLU A 194 15.03 -13.19 -8.53
C GLU A 194 15.07 -14.72 -8.75
N HIS A 195 14.41 -15.48 -7.86
CA HIS A 195 14.38 -16.95 -7.97
C HIS A 195 13.49 -17.47 -9.09
N TYR A 196 12.52 -16.67 -9.52
CA TYR A 196 11.60 -16.98 -10.60
C TYR A 196 11.55 -15.82 -11.60
N PRO A 197 11.10 -16.05 -12.83
CA PRO A 197 10.97 -14.98 -13.82
C PRO A 197 10.03 -13.85 -13.38
N THR A 198 9.02 -14.13 -12.56
CA THR A 198 8.20 -13.12 -11.87
C THR A 198 8.80 -12.84 -10.50
N ARG A 199 8.99 -11.57 -10.15
CA ARG A 199 9.34 -11.13 -8.81
C ARG A 199 8.09 -10.72 -8.05
N ALA A 200 7.77 -11.39 -6.95
CA ALA A 200 6.64 -11.04 -6.12
C ALA A 200 7.06 -10.22 -4.90
N ILE A 201 6.34 -9.14 -4.65
CA ILE A 201 6.58 -8.23 -3.52
C ILE A 201 5.29 -8.10 -2.73
N ILE A 202 5.36 -8.36 -1.44
CA ILE A 202 4.31 -8.03 -0.48
C ILE A 202 4.68 -6.71 0.17
N THR A 203 3.81 -5.71 0.04
CA THR A 203 4.10 -4.36 0.50
C THR A 203 3.96 -4.22 2.01
N PRO A 204 4.70 -3.30 2.64
CA PRO A 204 4.41 -2.85 3.99
C PRO A 204 3.08 -2.07 4.01
N ALA A 205 2.65 -1.67 5.20
CA ALA A 205 1.47 -0.81 5.38
C ALA A 205 1.85 0.52 6.05
N TRP A 206 1.03 1.55 5.85
CA TRP A 206 1.12 2.81 6.61
C TRP A 206 0.37 2.70 7.94
N GLN A 207 0.49 1.54 8.58
CA GLN A 207 -0.17 1.22 9.84
C GLN A 207 0.82 0.54 10.79
N LEU A 208 0.79 0.90 12.06
CA LEU A 208 1.46 0.15 13.12
C LEU A 208 0.61 -1.06 13.52
N LYS A 209 1.22 -1.98 14.22
CA LYS A 209 0.58 -3.19 14.69
C LYS A 209 -0.63 -2.85 15.57
N THR A 210 -1.80 -3.29 15.15
CA THR A 210 -3.06 -3.11 15.87
C THR A 210 -3.21 -4.11 17.01
N GLN A 211 -4.20 -3.91 17.88
CA GLN A 211 -4.55 -4.89 18.93
C GLN A 211 -4.84 -6.27 18.34
N PHE A 212 -5.55 -6.32 17.21
CA PHE A 212 -5.78 -7.56 16.48
C PHE A 212 -4.46 -8.19 16.01
N GLY A 213 -3.56 -7.41 15.42
CA GLY A 213 -2.24 -7.87 15.01
C GLY A 213 -1.40 -8.44 16.16
N PHE A 214 -1.52 -7.90 17.38
CA PHE A 214 -0.86 -8.48 18.56
C PHE A 214 -1.43 -9.83 18.94
N ARG A 215 -2.72 -10.07 18.76
CA ARG A 215 -3.34 -11.37 19.07
C ARG A 215 -2.96 -12.45 18.07
N VAL A 216 -2.92 -12.12 16.77
CA VAL A 216 -2.70 -13.13 15.70
C VAL A 216 -1.23 -13.35 15.34
N ALA A 217 -0.36 -12.41 15.62
CA ALA A 217 1.06 -12.46 15.25
C ALA A 217 1.94 -11.69 16.26
N SER A 218 1.89 -12.06 17.55
CA SER A 218 2.55 -11.34 18.65
C SER A 218 4.04 -11.10 18.43
N GLY A 219 4.79 -12.06 17.92
CA GLY A 219 6.23 -11.96 17.65
C GLY A 219 6.61 -11.20 16.36
N SER A 220 5.63 -10.75 15.59
CA SER A 220 5.88 -10.05 14.33
C SER A 220 6.01 -8.55 14.56
N LEU A 221 7.01 -7.90 13.98
CA LEU A 221 7.13 -6.45 13.96
C LEU A 221 6.43 -5.89 12.71
N ALA A 222 5.80 -4.72 12.86
CA ALA A 222 5.20 -4.01 11.72
C ALA A 222 6.30 -3.58 10.74
N SER A 223 6.01 -3.70 9.45
CA SER A 223 6.77 -3.07 8.39
C SER A 223 5.98 -1.85 7.91
N VAL A 224 6.48 -0.66 8.20
CA VAL A 224 5.83 0.59 7.83
C VAL A 224 6.54 1.20 6.64
N GLY A 225 5.79 1.70 5.65
CA GLY A 225 6.39 2.38 4.51
C GLY A 225 5.67 2.15 3.20
N GLY A 226 6.33 2.55 2.12
CA GLY A 226 5.93 2.35 0.74
C GLY A 226 7.10 1.89 -0.11
N LEU A 227 6.85 1.53 -1.34
CA LEU A 227 7.88 1.14 -2.31
C LEU A 227 8.04 2.24 -3.35
N ILE A 228 9.27 2.42 -3.82
CA ILE A 228 9.58 3.20 -4.99
C ILE A 228 10.27 2.26 -5.98
N ILE A 229 9.71 2.14 -7.18
CA ILE A 229 10.26 1.34 -8.26
C ILE A 229 10.69 2.31 -9.35
N VAL A 230 11.94 2.31 -9.69
CA VAL A 230 12.50 3.11 -10.79
C VAL A 230 12.68 2.21 -12.00
N ILE A 231 12.03 2.57 -13.11
CA ILE A 231 12.06 1.79 -14.36
C ILE A 231 12.64 2.67 -15.46
N PRO A 232 13.94 2.56 -15.73
CA PRO A 232 14.57 3.31 -16.81
C PRO A 232 14.15 2.80 -18.20
N PRO A 233 14.41 3.53 -19.29
CA PRO A 233 14.00 3.16 -20.65
C PRO A 233 14.48 1.79 -21.13
N ASN A 234 15.57 1.26 -20.56
CA ASN A 234 16.09 -0.07 -20.89
C ASN A 234 15.40 -1.22 -20.13
N GLY A 235 14.42 -0.90 -19.25
CA GLY A 235 13.70 -1.90 -18.46
C GLY A 235 14.46 -2.47 -17.26
N ASP A 236 15.68 -2.03 -16.99
CA ASP A 236 16.49 -2.47 -15.84
C ASP A 236 16.01 -1.80 -14.54
N TYR A 237 14.93 -2.33 -13.97
CA TYR A 237 14.25 -1.72 -12.84
C TYR A 237 15.00 -1.88 -11.51
N ARG A 238 14.81 -0.92 -10.63
CA ARG A 238 15.36 -0.92 -9.27
C ARG A 238 14.28 -0.64 -8.23
N ILE A 239 14.30 -1.41 -7.14
CA ILE A 239 13.38 -1.26 -6.02
C ILE A 239 14.12 -0.62 -4.85
N LEU A 240 13.67 0.56 -4.44
CA LEU A 240 14.27 1.28 -3.32
C LEU A 240 13.63 0.81 -2.01
N LYS A 241 14.46 0.28 -1.11
CA LYS A 241 14.03 -0.25 0.20
C LYS A 241 14.33 0.70 1.38
N ASN A 242 14.95 1.84 1.11
CA ASN A 242 15.23 2.87 2.13
C ASN A 242 13.99 3.63 2.59
N THR A 243 12.83 3.30 2.05
CA THR A 243 11.51 3.82 2.41
C THR A 243 10.74 2.89 3.35
N LEU A 244 11.42 1.90 3.92
CA LEU A 244 10.89 1.02 4.96
C LEU A 244 11.32 1.54 6.34
N TYR A 245 10.34 1.81 7.19
CA TYR A 245 10.55 2.39 8.51
C TYR A 245 10.20 1.39 9.62
N ARG A 246 10.87 1.49 10.73
CA ARG A 246 10.57 0.71 11.94
C ARG A 246 10.44 1.66 13.11
N PRO A 247 9.37 1.54 13.93
CA PRO A 247 9.29 2.26 15.18
C PRO A 247 10.31 1.72 16.18
N ASP A 248 10.77 2.57 17.07
CA ASP A 248 11.57 2.15 18.22
C ASP A 248 10.73 1.22 19.10
N LEU A 249 11.37 0.16 19.59
CA LEU A 249 10.73 -0.72 20.56
C LEU A 249 10.66 -0.01 21.92
N PRO A 250 9.61 -0.28 22.73
CA PRO A 250 9.54 0.21 24.09
C PRO A 250 10.76 -0.26 24.88
N ASN A 251 11.32 0.63 25.69
CA ASN A 251 12.37 0.22 26.63
C ASN A 251 11.83 -0.84 27.60
N PRO A 252 12.60 -1.90 27.90
CA PRO A 252 12.19 -2.87 28.90
C PRO A 252 12.08 -2.23 30.28
N MET A 253 11.04 -2.59 31.02
CA MET A 253 10.97 -2.24 32.43
C MET A 253 12.09 -2.95 33.19
N ARG A 254 12.90 -2.21 33.92
CA ARG A 254 13.89 -2.78 34.83
C ARG A 254 13.26 -2.92 36.20
N LEU A 255 13.16 -4.14 36.68
CA LEU A 255 12.81 -4.40 38.09
C LEU A 255 14.06 -4.14 38.91
N THR A 256 14.01 -3.18 39.82
CA THR A 256 15.05 -2.90 40.84
C THR A 256 14.75 -3.69 42.10
#